data_5986637275c6252f16dd938434868f4f
#
_entry.id   5986637275c6252f16dd938434868f4f
#
_cell.length_a   1.000
_cell.length_b   1.000
_cell.length_c   1.000
_cell.angle_alpha   90.00
_cell.angle_beta   90.00
_cell.angle_gamma   90.00
#
_symmetry.space_group_name_H-M   'P 1'
#
loop_
_entity.id
_entity.type
_entity.pdbx_description
1 polymer ?
#
loop_
_entity_poly.entity_id
_entity_poly.type
_entity_poly.pdbx_seq_one_letter_code
_entity_poly.pdbx_strand_id
1 'polypeptide(L)'
;VNNSAHPTSAATVGDLVALIEQAYPPDLAESWDACGLVCGDPADTVRTVRVALDCTDAVADAAIADGADFLLVHHPPLLRGVTGVPVTHPKGRIIHRLIRAGVALHAAHTSADSARPGVNDRLAEILGVTPGAPLTPVPEGVDPLTATGIGRVGELDTPMTLRGFTARVADRLPATEWGVRAAGDPDRMIRRVAVASGSGDSFLGTVLGLDVDCFVTSDLRHHPVDEHLRAGGCAVVDTAHWASEFPWCAQAADLLGADPRLSASVIDLRTDPWTLHHSSTSAGKDRP
;
A
#
# COMPACT_ATOMS: atom_id res chain seq x y z
N VAL A 1 14.59 14.33 45.76
CA VAL A 1 15.06 14.36 44.38
C VAL A 1 13.82 14.61 43.50
N ASN A 2 13.61 15.89 43.15
CA ASN A 2 12.51 16.31 42.26
C ASN A 2 12.85 15.82 40.85
N ASN A 3 12.18 14.80 40.39
CA ASN A 3 12.16 14.42 38.99
C ASN A 3 11.12 15.34 38.30
N SER A 4 11.51 16.57 37.94
CA SER A 4 10.73 17.45 37.07
C SER A 4 10.78 16.85 35.68
N ALA A 5 9.75 16.05 35.34
CA ALA A 5 9.46 15.73 33.95
C ALA A 5 9.30 17.07 33.19
N HIS A 6 10.22 17.40 32.32
CA HIS A 6 10.06 18.52 31.40
C HIS A 6 8.76 18.25 30.63
N PRO A 7 7.85 19.26 30.50
CA PRO A 7 6.72 19.07 29.63
C PRO A 7 7.24 18.78 28.23
N THR A 8 6.96 17.59 27.72
CA THR A 8 7.30 17.24 26.33
C THR A 8 6.57 18.27 25.45
N SER A 9 7.34 19.03 24.67
CA SER A 9 6.77 19.99 23.71
C SER A 9 5.76 19.26 22.80
N ALA A 10 4.68 19.93 22.41
CA ALA A 10 3.74 19.37 21.46
C ALA A 10 4.47 18.95 20.18
N ALA A 11 4.05 17.85 19.56
CA ALA A 11 4.57 17.46 18.27
C ALA A 11 4.19 18.48 17.20
N THR A 12 5.02 18.63 16.17
CA THR A 12 4.75 19.50 15.04
C THR A 12 4.58 18.70 13.74
N VAL A 13 4.02 19.31 12.70
CA VAL A 13 3.96 18.75 11.35
C VAL A 13 5.37 18.34 10.90
N GLY A 14 6.39 19.19 11.16
CA GLY A 14 7.78 18.88 10.85
C GLY A 14 8.33 17.66 11.57
N ASP A 15 7.96 17.45 12.87
CA ASP A 15 8.33 16.25 13.60
C ASP A 15 7.73 14.99 12.96
N LEU A 16 6.46 15.06 12.53
CA LEU A 16 5.80 13.93 11.88
C LEU A 16 6.39 13.64 10.50
N VAL A 17 6.67 14.68 9.71
CA VAL A 17 7.36 14.52 8.42
C VAL A 17 8.69 13.79 8.63
N ALA A 18 9.49 14.22 9.58
CA ALA A 18 10.78 13.57 9.89
C ALA A 18 10.62 12.11 10.33
N LEU A 19 9.60 11.81 11.15
CA LEU A 19 9.30 10.44 11.59
C LEU A 19 8.86 9.54 10.41
N ILE A 20 8.00 10.05 9.53
CA ILE A 20 7.53 9.34 8.34
C ILE A 20 8.69 9.11 7.37
N GLU A 21 9.50 10.12 7.09
CA GLU A 21 10.64 10.02 6.19
C GLU A 21 11.77 9.16 6.75
N GLN A 22 11.88 9.01 8.06
CA GLN A 22 12.79 8.04 8.67
C GLN A 22 12.32 6.60 8.43
N ALA A 23 11.01 6.35 8.47
CA ALA A 23 10.43 5.02 8.24
C ALA A 23 10.32 4.70 6.74
N TYR A 24 9.99 5.69 5.92
CA TYR A 24 9.76 5.61 4.48
C TYR A 24 10.61 6.67 3.75
N PRO A 25 11.95 6.47 3.68
CA PRO A 25 12.87 7.48 3.14
C PRO A 25 12.50 7.95 1.74
N PRO A 26 12.47 9.25 1.47
CA PRO A 26 12.15 9.79 0.14
C PRO A 26 13.05 9.28 -0.99
N ASP A 27 14.31 8.95 -0.67
CA ASP A 27 15.27 8.39 -1.64
C ASP A 27 14.87 6.99 -2.15
N LEU A 28 13.92 6.33 -1.48
CA LEU A 28 13.35 5.05 -1.91
C LEU A 28 12.18 5.21 -2.90
N ALA A 29 11.70 6.44 -3.10
CA ALA A 29 10.60 6.69 -4.02
C ALA A 29 11.06 6.54 -5.48
N GLU A 30 10.14 6.06 -6.32
CA GLU A 30 10.35 6.06 -7.77
C GLU A 30 10.51 7.49 -8.30
N SER A 31 11.35 7.68 -9.31
CA SER A 31 11.70 9.01 -9.83
C SER A 31 10.54 9.84 -10.40
N TRP A 32 9.42 9.18 -10.72
CA TRP A 32 8.18 9.80 -11.24
C TRP A 32 7.18 10.14 -10.14
N ASP A 33 7.46 9.75 -8.88
CA ASP A 33 6.53 9.82 -7.75
C ASP A 33 6.50 11.21 -7.08
N ALA A 34 5.54 11.39 -6.18
CA ALA A 34 5.31 12.64 -5.45
C ALA A 34 5.08 12.37 -3.95
N CYS A 35 6.05 11.72 -3.29
CA CYS A 35 6.06 11.54 -1.85
C CYS A 35 6.38 12.84 -1.11
N GLY A 36 5.90 12.96 0.14
CA GLY A 36 6.23 14.05 1.03
C GLY A 36 5.03 14.90 1.46
N LEU A 37 5.32 16.06 2.08
CA LEU A 37 4.32 17.00 2.55
C LEU A 37 3.64 17.69 1.35
N VAL A 38 2.32 17.47 1.20
CA VAL A 38 1.51 18.03 0.11
C VAL A 38 0.98 19.42 0.46
N CYS A 39 0.53 19.60 1.72
CA CYS A 39 0.16 20.91 2.27
C CYS A 39 0.24 20.88 3.80
N GLY A 40 0.45 22.05 4.42
CA GLY A 40 0.59 22.25 5.85
C GLY A 40 1.82 23.09 6.17
N ASP A 41 1.85 23.70 7.37
CA ASP A 41 3.02 24.42 7.88
C ASP A 41 3.80 23.46 8.79
N PRO A 42 5.10 23.22 8.55
CA PRO A 42 5.93 22.40 9.44
C PRO A 42 5.96 22.85 10.90
N ALA A 43 5.65 24.11 11.19
CA ALA A 43 5.61 24.66 12.55
C ALA A 43 4.27 24.42 13.29
N ASP A 44 3.22 24.02 12.57
CA ASP A 44 1.90 23.75 13.16
C ASP A 44 1.96 22.57 14.13
N THR A 45 1.25 22.71 15.27
CA THR A 45 1.18 21.64 16.27
C THR A 45 0.23 20.55 15.84
N VAL A 46 0.62 19.29 16.13
CA VAL A 46 -0.15 18.09 15.81
C VAL A 46 -0.41 17.28 17.08
N ARG A 47 -1.64 16.80 17.23
CA ARG A 47 -2.08 15.85 18.27
C ARG A 47 -2.86 14.71 17.66
N THR A 48 -3.73 15.01 16.71
CA THR A 48 -4.66 14.06 16.10
C THR A 48 -4.21 13.74 14.68
N VAL A 49 -3.83 12.48 14.47
CA VAL A 49 -3.35 11.97 13.19
C VAL A 49 -4.38 10.99 12.63
N ARG A 50 -4.68 11.11 11.35
CA ARG A 50 -5.47 10.11 10.62
C ARG A 50 -4.63 9.53 9.50
N VAL A 51 -4.81 8.23 9.26
CA VAL A 51 -4.16 7.50 8.17
C VAL A 51 -5.23 6.93 7.26
N ALA A 52 -5.05 7.07 5.95
CA ALA A 52 -5.94 6.50 4.95
C ALA A 52 -5.12 6.02 3.73
N LEU A 53 -5.70 5.18 2.88
CA LEU A 53 -5.01 4.80 1.65
C LEU A 53 -5.07 5.93 0.62
N ASP A 54 -6.27 6.44 0.36
CA ASP A 54 -6.54 7.45 -0.68
C ASP A 54 -6.94 8.79 -0.07
N CYS A 55 -6.68 9.86 -0.82
CA CYS A 55 -7.14 11.22 -0.49
C CYS A 55 -8.40 11.58 -1.29
N THR A 56 -9.54 10.98 -0.93
CA THR A 56 -10.85 11.27 -1.53
C THR A 56 -11.60 12.38 -0.81
N ASP A 57 -12.70 12.90 -1.41
CA ASP A 57 -13.59 13.85 -0.71
C ASP A 57 -14.12 13.27 0.60
N ALA A 58 -14.53 11.99 0.63
CA ALA A 58 -15.04 11.32 1.81
C ALA A 58 -13.97 11.17 2.92
N VAL A 59 -12.72 10.84 2.54
CA VAL A 59 -11.60 10.76 3.49
C VAL A 59 -11.26 12.12 4.06
N ALA A 60 -11.25 13.18 3.23
CA ALA A 60 -11.03 14.54 3.70
C ALA A 60 -12.16 15.00 4.65
N ASP A 61 -13.43 14.65 4.35
CA ASP A 61 -14.56 14.92 5.23
C ASP A 61 -14.42 14.24 6.59
N ALA A 62 -14.04 12.96 6.58
CA ALA A 62 -13.83 12.19 7.80
C ALA A 62 -12.68 12.77 8.64
N ALA A 63 -11.54 13.07 8.03
CA ALA A 63 -10.40 13.67 8.72
C ALA A 63 -10.77 15.02 9.38
N ILE A 64 -11.49 15.89 8.65
CA ILE A 64 -11.94 17.19 9.17
C ILE A 64 -12.96 17.00 10.31
N ALA A 65 -13.93 16.10 10.15
CA ALA A 65 -14.94 15.83 11.15
C ALA A 65 -14.35 15.27 12.45
N ASP A 66 -13.29 14.47 12.34
CA ASP A 66 -12.54 13.91 13.47
C ASP A 66 -11.60 14.93 14.14
N GLY A 67 -11.51 16.15 13.63
CA GLY A 67 -10.58 17.17 14.12
C GLY A 67 -9.13 16.78 13.94
N ALA A 68 -8.78 16.11 12.83
CA ALA A 68 -7.41 15.78 12.54
C ALA A 68 -6.57 17.04 12.30
N ASP A 69 -5.35 17.04 12.85
CA ASP A 69 -4.32 18.04 12.54
C ASP A 69 -3.45 17.58 11.36
N PHE A 70 -3.37 16.25 11.14
CA PHE A 70 -2.51 15.64 10.14
C PHE A 70 -3.20 14.43 9.49
N LEU A 71 -3.16 14.37 8.16
CA LEU A 71 -3.63 13.23 7.36
C LEU A 71 -2.44 12.63 6.60
N LEU A 72 -2.10 11.40 6.93
CA LEU A 72 -1.17 10.57 6.14
C LEU A 72 -1.95 9.73 5.16
N VAL A 73 -1.57 9.78 3.89
CA VAL A 73 -2.13 8.90 2.85
C VAL A 73 -1.02 8.14 2.12
N HIS A 74 -1.38 7.00 1.53
CA HIS A 74 -0.48 6.30 0.64
C HIS A 74 -0.48 6.98 -0.74
N HIS A 75 -1.63 7.13 -1.37
CA HIS A 75 -1.73 7.66 -2.72
C HIS A 75 -1.69 9.19 -2.75
N PRO A 76 -0.67 9.81 -3.40
CA PRO A 76 -0.58 11.26 -3.51
C PRO A 76 -1.70 11.80 -4.39
N PRO A 77 -2.52 12.76 -3.91
CA PRO A 77 -3.57 13.36 -4.74
C PRO A 77 -3.00 14.17 -5.91
N LEU A 78 -1.78 14.68 -5.77
CA LEU A 78 -1.09 15.50 -6.77
C LEU A 78 0.17 14.79 -7.28
N LEU A 79 -0.01 13.59 -7.87
CA LEU A 79 1.09 12.77 -8.40
C LEU A 79 1.88 13.45 -9.52
N ARG A 80 1.24 14.32 -10.30
CA ARG A 80 1.89 15.10 -11.35
C ARG A 80 1.92 16.55 -10.96
N GLY A 81 2.98 17.28 -11.36
CA GLY A 81 3.10 18.71 -11.13
C GLY A 81 1.84 19.46 -11.57
N VAL A 82 1.37 20.37 -10.73
CA VAL A 82 0.17 21.19 -10.98
C VAL A 82 0.57 22.67 -11.03
N THR A 83 -0.11 23.41 -11.91
CA THR A 83 0.06 24.86 -12.05
C THR A 83 -0.99 25.65 -11.29
N GLY A 84 -1.94 25.00 -10.67
CA GLY A 84 -3.00 25.59 -9.87
C GLY A 84 -3.88 24.57 -9.19
N VAL A 85 -4.53 24.97 -8.10
CA VAL A 85 -5.43 24.13 -7.29
C VAL A 85 -6.80 24.80 -7.10
N PRO A 86 -7.54 25.15 -8.18
CA PRO A 86 -8.84 25.79 -8.07
C PRO A 86 -9.88 24.85 -7.44
N VAL A 87 -10.82 25.38 -6.65
CA VAL A 87 -11.88 24.58 -6.00
C VAL A 87 -12.86 23.94 -6.99
N THR A 88 -12.87 24.40 -8.24
CA THR A 88 -13.66 23.81 -9.33
C THR A 88 -13.07 22.48 -9.85
N HIS A 89 -11.81 22.19 -9.51
CA HIS A 89 -11.17 20.91 -9.80
C HIS A 89 -11.27 19.98 -8.59
N PRO A 90 -11.65 18.71 -8.73
CA PRO A 90 -11.84 17.80 -7.58
C PRO A 90 -10.66 17.77 -6.61
N LYS A 91 -9.44 17.57 -7.13
CA LYS A 91 -8.21 17.54 -6.31
C LYS A 91 -7.93 18.90 -5.63
N GLY A 92 -8.13 20.01 -6.37
CA GLY A 92 -7.98 21.36 -5.81
C GLY A 92 -8.97 21.63 -4.69
N ARG A 93 -10.21 21.17 -4.82
CA ARG A 93 -11.25 21.27 -3.77
C ARG A 93 -10.83 20.57 -2.48
N ILE A 94 -10.29 19.37 -2.56
CA ILE A 94 -9.79 18.62 -1.40
C ILE A 94 -8.67 19.40 -0.71
N ILE A 95 -7.65 19.84 -1.45
CA ILE A 95 -6.52 20.61 -0.89
C ILE A 95 -7.01 21.89 -0.21
N HIS A 96 -7.92 22.64 -0.85
CA HIS A 96 -8.49 23.84 -0.23
C HIS A 96 -9.21 23.56 1.08
N ARG A 97 -9.95 22.45 1.17
CA ARG A 97 -10.71 22.06 2.37
C ARG A 97 -9.76 21.69 3.51
N LEU A 98 -8.74 20.89 3.23
CA LEU A 98 -7.73 20.51 4.22
C LEU A 98 -6.98 21.74 4.75
N ILE A 99 -6.47 22.61 3.87
CA ILE A 99 -5.79 23.85 4.29
C ILE A 99 -6.70 24.73 5.15
N ARG A 100 -7.96 24.93 4.74
CA ARG A 100 -8.91 25.77 5.51
C ARG A 100 -9.31 25.16 6.86
N ALA A 101 -9.22 23.85 7.00
CA ALA A 101 -9.48 23.14 8.25
C ALA A 101 -8.23 23.03 9.14
N GLY A 102 -7.07 23.49 8.68
CA GLY A 102 -5.79 23.35 9.40
C GLY A 102 -5.26 21.92 9.42
N VAL A 103 -5.63 21.07 8.44
CA VAL A 103 -5.16 19.68 8.32
C VAL A 103 -3.98 19.63 7.37
N ALA A 104 -2.82 19.28 7.88
CA ALA A 104 -1.65 18.97 7.04
C ALA A 104 -1.86 17.64 6.31
N LEU A 105 -1.40 17.54 5.07
CA LEU A 105 -1.49 16.33 4.24
C LEU A 105 -0.10 15.88 3.82
N HIS A 106 0.22 14.62 4.07
CA HIS A 106 1.46 13.97 3.64
C HIS A 106 1.14 12.69 2.86
N ALA A 107 1.93 12.39 1.83
CA ALA A 107 1.83 11.16 1.06
C ALA A 107 3.10 10.33 1.20
N ALA A 108 2.97 9.04 1.54
CA ALA A 108 4.04 8.05 1.57
C ALA A 108 3.66 6.91 0.61
N HIS A 109 4.07 7.01 -0.64
CA HIS A 109 3.66 6.15 -1.75
C HIS A 109 4.76 5.11 -2.06
N THR A 110 5.45 5.20 -3.19
CA THR A 110 6.45 4.20 -3.55
C THR A 110 7.65 4.14 -2.59
N SER A 111 7.89 5.19 -1.81
CA SER A 111 8.84 5.14 -0.69
C SER A 111 8.41 4.14 0.39
N ALA A 112 7.10 4.05 0.69
CA ALA A 112 6.56 3.08 1.62
C ALA A 112 6.48 1.67 1.02
N ASP A 113 6.25 1.56 -0.32
CA ASP A 113 6.32 0.26 -1.03
C ASP A 113 7.72 -0.35 -0.97
N SER A 114 8.74 0.51 -1.06
CA SER A 114 10.15 0.10 -1.09
C SER A 114 10.75 -0.09 0.30
N ALA A 115 10.24 0.59 1.33
CA ALA A 115 10.75 0.55 2.70
C ALA A 115 10.66 -0.84 3.33
N ARG A 116 11.41 -1.00 4.44
CA ARG A 116 11.38 -2.22 5.26
C ARG A 116 11.42 -1.86 6.75
N PRO A 117 10.34 -2.15 7.53
CA PRO A 117 9.06 -2.72 7.05
C PRO A 117 8.25 -1.71 6.22
N GLY A 118 7.59 -2.19 5.17
CA GLY A 118 6.79 -1.37 4.26
C GLY A 118 5.48 -2.05 3.84
N VAL A 119 4.82 -1.49 2.82
CA VAL A 119 3.53 -1.99 2.30
C VAL A 119 3.65 -3.45 1.86
N ASN A 120 4.73 -3.79 1.14
CA ASN A 120 4.96 -5.13 0.61
C ASN A 120 5.32 -6.16 1.69
N ASP A 121 6.00 -5.75 2.78
CA ASP A 121 6.22 -6.64 3.93
C ASP A 121 4.88 -6.96 4.58
N ARG A 122 4.02 -5.95 4.78
CA ARG A 122 2.71 -6.13 5.39
C ARG A 122 1.79 -7.01 4.55
N LEU A 123 1.78 -6.83 3.23
CA LEU A 123 1.04 -7.70 2.32
C LEU A 123 1.52 -9.15 2.43
N ALA A 124 2.82 -9.39 2.34
CA ALA A 124 3.40 -10.73 2.46
C ALA A 124 3.00 -11.41 3.78
N GLU A 125 3.17 -10.73 4.92
CA GLU A 125 2.83 -11.24 6.26
C GLU A 125 1.37 -11.66 6.37
N ILE A 126 0.44 -10.81 5.90
CA ILE A 126 -0.99 -11.11 5.93
C ILE A 126 -1.31 -12.36 5.12
N LEU A 127 -0.66 -12.54 3.99
CA LEU A 127 -0.85 -13.73 3.14
C LEU A 127 -0.20 -15.00 3.71
N GLY A 128 0.59 -14.87 4.79
CA GLY A 128 1.33 -15.98 5.39
C GLY A 128 2.60 -16.32 4.60
N VAL A 129 3.18 -15.30 3.96
CA VAL A 129 4.47 -15.37 3.28
C VAL A 129 5.51 -14.70 4.16
N THR A 130 6.58 -15.39 4.52
CA THR A 130 7.71 -14.79 5.23
C THR A 130 8.45 -13.84 4.29
N PRO A 131 8.48 -12.51 4.55
CA PRO A 131 9.08 -11.56 3.63
C PRO A 131 10.58 -11.78 3.45
N GLY A 132 11.02 -12.04 2.23
CA GLY A 132 12.42 -12.16 1.84
C GLY A 132 12.93 -10.98 1.02
N ALA A 133 13.73 -11.22 -0.01
CA ALA A 133 14.32 -10.18 -0.87
C ALA A 133 13.26 -9.36 -1.61
N PRO A 134 13.53 -8.09 -1.95
CA PRO A 134 12.69 -7.32 -2.86
C PRO A 134 12.69 -7.89 -4.28
N LEU A 135 11.71 -7.52 -5.10
CA LEU A 135 11.69 -7.82 -6.55
C LEU A 135 12.68 -6.96 -7.33
N THR A 136 12.95 -5.75 -6.86
CA THR A 136 13.94 -4.87 -7.46
C THR A 136 15.34 -5.38 -7.18
N PRO A 137 16.33 -5.11 -8.08
CA PRO A 137 17.70 -5.57 -7.89
C PRO A 137 18.31 -5.10 -6.58
N VAL A 138 18.93 -6.02 -5.84
CA VAL A 138 19.65 -5.69 -4.60
C VAL A 138 21.09 -5.31 -4.97
N PRO A 139 21.63 -4.17 -4.47
CA PRO A 139 23.00 -3.77 -4.69
C PRO A 139 24.00 -4.84 -4.18
N GLU A 140 25.16 -4.92 -4.83
CA GLU A 140 26.23 -5.84 -4.41
C GLU A 140 26.68 -5.55 -2.96
N GLY A 141 26.81 -6.59 -2.18
CA GLY A 141 27.22 -6.50 -0.77
C GLY A 141 26.11 -6.16 0.23
N VAL A 142 24.89 -5.92 -0.23
CA VAL A 142 23.71 -5.74 0.64
C VAL A 142 23.06 -7.09 0.89
N ASP A 143 22.71 -7.38 2.16
CA ASP A 143 21.95 -8.58 2.50
C ASP A 143 20.52 -8.48 1.91
N PRO A 144 20.13 -9.40 1.02
CA PRO A 144 18.80 -9.39 0.42
C PRO A 144 17.65 -9.39 1.44
N LEU A 145 17.86 -9.96 2.63
CA LEU A 145 16.83 -10.02 3.67
C LEU A 145 16.60 -8.68 4.38
N THR A 146 17.56 -7.76 4.29
CA THR A 146 17.46 -6.42 4.86
C THR A 146 17.35 -5.33 3.79
N ALA A 147 17.50 -5.71 2.53
CA ALA A 147 17.44 -4.78 1.40
C ALA A 147 16.05 -4.15 1.27
N THR A 148 16.03 -2.85 0.98
CA THR A 148 14.84 -2.10 0.58
C THR A 148 14.60 -2.28 -0.92
N GLY A 149 13.39 -1.96 -1.39
CA GLY A 149 12.97 -2.08 -2.80
C GLY A 149 11.56 -2.61 -2.92
N ILE A 150 10.95 -2.43 -4.08
CA ILE A 150 9.55 -2.80 -4.32
C ILE A 150 9.36 -4.32 -4.32
N GLY A 151 8.23 -4.75 -3.76
CA GLY A 151 7.84 -6.15 -3.69
C GLY A 151 8.63 -6.97 -2.69
N ARG A 152 8.22 -8.23 -2.50
CA ARG A 152 8.94 -9.23 -1.69
C ARG A 152 8.83 -10.60 -2.34
N VAL A 153 9.90 -11.36 -2.25
CA VAL A 153 9.91 -12.80 -2.56
C VAL A 153 10.08 -13.55 -1.25
N GLY A 154 9.20 -14.50 -0.99
CA GLY A 154 9.25 -15.25 0.26
C GLY A 154 8.63 -16.64 0.13
N GLU A 155 8.54 -17.34 1.24
CA GLU A 155 7.97 -18.69 1.28
C GLU A 155 6.73 -18.73 2.18
N LEU A 156 5.77 -19.56 1.79
CA LEU A 156 4.65 -19.94 2.64
C LEU A 156 5.14 -20.89 3.73
N ASP A 157 4.66 -20.70 4.95
CA ASP A 157 4.92 -21.62 6.06
C ASP A 157 4.49 -23.05 5.75
N THR A 158 3.39 -23.19 5.00
CA THR A 158 2.85 -24.47 4.56
C THR A 158 2.47 -24.38 3.08
N PRO A 159 3.08 -25.19 2.21
CA PRO A 159 2.72 -25.26 0.80
C PRO A 159 1.26 -25.67 0.61
N MET A 160 0.59 -25.11 -0.40
CA MET A 160 -0.79 -25.42 -0.75
C MET A 160 -1.03 -25.29 -2.25
N THR A 161 -2.17 -25.78 -2.74
CA THR A 161 -2.53 -25.61 -4.16
C THR A 161 -2.82 -24.13 -4.48
N LEU A 162 -2.70 -23.74 -5.75
CA LEU A 162 -3.08 -22.40 -6.20
C LEU A 162 -4.52 -22.07 -5.81
N ARG A 163 -5.43 -23.01 -5.95
CA ARG A 163 -6.83 -22.90 -5.49
C ARG A 163 -6.91 -22.53 -4.00
N GLY A 164 -6.19 -23.29 -3.16
CA GLY A 164 -6.15 -23.04 -1.72
C GLY A 164 -5.50 -21.69 -1.37
N PHE A 165 -4.43 -21.32 -2.07
CA PHE A 165 -3.76 -20.04 -1.87
C PHE A 165 -4.63 -18.85 -2.30
N THR A 166 -5.33 -18.96 -3.46
CA THR A 166 -6.28 -17.93 -3.91
C THR A 166 -7.41 -17.72 -2.89
N ALA A 167 -7.95 -18.80 -2.32
CA ALA A 167 -8.94 -18.70 -1.25
C ALA A 167 -8.36 -18.02 0.00
N ARG A 168 -7.14 -18.39 0.44
CA ARG A 168 -6.45 -17.73 1.55
C ARG A 168 -6.27 -16.23 1.31
N VAL A 169 -5.85 -15.83 0.11
CA VAL A 169 -5.70 -14.41 -0.26
C VAL A 169 -7.04 -13.68 -0.10
N ALA A 170 -8.12 -14.27 -0.61
CA ALA A 170 -9.46 -13.70 -0.50
C ALA A 170 -9.95 -13.59 0.95
N ASP A 171 -9.62 -14.56 1.81
CA ASP A 171 -10.03 -14.57 3.22
C ASP A 171 -9.22 -13.60 4.09
N ARG A 172 -8.00 -13.25 3.67
CA ARG A 172 -7.07 -12.44 4.47
C ARG A 172 -7.08 -10.96 4.11
N LEU A 173 -7.39 -10.63 2.87
CA LEU A 173 -7.47 -9.23 2.43
C LEU A 173 -8.85 -8.64 2.72
N PRO A 174 -8.95 -7.32 2.88
CA PRO A 174 -10.23 -6.63 3.00
C PRO A 174 -11.15 -6.94 1.82
N ALA A 175 -12.42 -7.19 2.11
CA ALA A 175 -13.41 -7.53 1.08
C ALA A 175 -13.68 -6.35 0.14
N THR A 176 -13.70 -6.64 -1.17
CA THR A 176 -14.04 -5.69 -2.23
C THR A 176 -14.94 -6.35 -3.27
N GLU A 177 -15.61 -5.54 -4.10
CA GLU A 177 -16.40 -6.05 -5.21
C GLU A 177 -15.54 -6.70 -6.32
N TRP A 178 -14.27 -6.33 -6.41
CA TRP A 178 -13.32 -6.97 -7.33
C TRP A 178 -13.04 -8.42 -6.96
N GLY A 179 -12.91 -8.70 -5.65
CA GLY A 179 -12.54 -10.00 -5.14
C GLY A 179 -11.09 -10.37 -5.48
N VAL A 180 -10.85 -11.68 -5.60
CA VAL A 180 -9.54 -12.25 -5.96
C VAL A 180 -9.72 -13.26 -7.08
N ARG A 181 -8.89 -13.17 -8.10
CA ARG A 181 -8.87 -14.12 -9.22
C ARG A 181 -7.45 -14.63 -9.46
N ALA A 182 -7.32 -15.80 -10.03
CA ALA A 182 -6.02 -16.40 -10.34
C ALA A 182 -5.97 -16.91 -11.77
N ALA A 183 -4.75 -16.97 -12.32
CA ALA A 183 -4.46 -17.60 -13.59
C ALA A 183 -3.28 -18.58 -13.42
N GLY A 184 -3.40 -19.77 -13.99
CA GLY A 184 -2.48 -20.89 -13.85
C GLY A 184 -3.24 -22.18 -13.56
N ASP A 185 -2.51 -23.29 -13.35
CA ASP A 185 -3.08 -24.57 -12.97
C ASP A 185 -3.60 -24.49 -11.50
N PRO A 186 -4.90 -24.69 -11.25
CA PRO A 186 -5.49 -24.61 -9.91
C PRO A 186 -4.89 -25.61 -8.91
N ASP A 187 -4.37 -26.70 -9.37
CA ASP A 187 -3.84 -27.80 -8.53
C ASP A 187 -2.30 -27.73 -8.38
N ARG A 188 -1.64 -26.79 -9.05
CA ARG A 188 -0.22 -26.50 -8.86
C ARG A 188 0.07 -26.16 -7.40
N MET A 189 1.11 -26.79 -6.84
CA MET A 189 1.60 -26.50 -5.50
C MET A 189 2.33 -25.15 -5.47
N ILE A 190 1.94 -24.31 -4.53
CA ILE A 190 2.53 -23.00 -4.27
C ILE A 190 3.29 -23.08 -2.95
N ARG A 191 4.56 -22.74 -2.99
CA ARG A 191 5.45 -22.63 -1.84
C ARG A 191 6.16 -21.28 -1.82
N ARG A 192 6.81 -20.92 -2.92
CA ARG A 192 7.56 -19.68 -3.06
C ARG A 192 6.73 -18.65 -3.81
N VAL A 193 6.52 -17.50 -3.16
CA VAL A 193 5.59 -16.46 -3.62
C VAL A 193 6.33 -15.14 -3.77
N ALA A 194 6.07 -14.46 -4.89
CA ALA A 194 6.38 -13.06 -5.07
C ALA A 194 5.14 -12.22 -4.77
N VAL A 195 5.28 -11.09 -4.10
CA VAL A 195 4.20 -10.11 -3.89
C VAL A 195 4.65 -8.73 -4.33
N ALA A 196 3.76 -7.99 -4.96
CA ALA A 196 3.87 -6.54 -5.18
C ALA A 196 2.49 -5.94 -4.98
N SER A 197 2.34 -5.07 -3.98
CA SER A 197 1.10 -4.35 -3.71
C SER A 197 0.75 -3.41 -4.86
N GLY A 198 -0.52 -3.07 -5.00
CA GLY A 198 -0.97 -2.19 -6.07
C GLY A 198 -0.73 -2.74 -7.48
N SER A 199 -0.47 -1.87 -8.44
CA SER A 199 -0.33 -2.23 -9.85
C SER A 199 1.03 -2.85 -10.16
N GLY A 200 1.06 -4.16 -10.42
CA GLY A 200 2.30 -4.90 -10.62
C GLY A 200 2.48 -5.55 -11.99
N ASP A 201 1.71 -5.17 -13.02
CA ASP A 201 1.86 -5.78 -14.34
C ASP A 201 3.25 -5.53 -14.96
N SER A 202 3.93 -4.46 -14.59
CA SER A 202 5.31 -4.15 -14.99
C SER A 202 6.34 -5.15 -14.45
N PHE A 203 6.03 -5.85 -13.35
CA PHE A 203 6.92 -6.84 -12.74
C PHE A 203 6.79 -8.24 -13.33
N LEU A 204 5.82 -8.51 -14.21
CA LEU A 204 5.65 -9.82 -14.83
C LEU A 204 6.91 -10.30 -15.54
N GLY A 205 7.66 -9.41 -16.21
CA GLY A 205 8.95 -9.72 -16.82
C GLY A 205 10.04 -10.06 -15.80
N THR A 206 10.09 -9.33 -14.69
CA THR A 206 11.04 -9.62 -13.58
C THR A 206 10.73 -10.98 -12.96
N VAL A 207 9.45 -11.22 -12.64
CA VAL A 207 9.00 -12.47 -11.99
C VAL A 207 9.20 -13.69 -12.89
N LEU A 208 9.12 -13.54 -14.21
CA LEU A 208 9.42 -14.59 -15.17
C LEU A 208 10.85 -15.15 -15.02
N GLY A 209 11.80 -14.31 -14.61
CA GLY A 209 13.20 -14.69 -14.37
C GLY A 209 13.47 -15.23 -12.95
N LEU A 210 12.46 -15.26 -12.07
CA LEU A 210 12.60 -15.73 -10.69
C LEU A 210 12.06 -17.15 -10.53
N ASP A 211 12.69 -17.91 -9.62
CA ASP A 211 12.20 -19.23 -9.22
C ASP A 211 11.10 -19.05 -8.16
N VAL A 212 9.88 -18.70 -8.62
CA VAL A 212 8.69 -18.56 -7.78
C VAL A 212 7.51 -19.33 -8.37
N ASP A 213 6.62 -19.81 -7.52
CA ASP A 213 5.45 -20.58 -7.93
C ASP A 213 4.26 -19.69 -8.26
N CYS A 214 4.17 -18.53 -7.61
CA CYS A 214 3.06 -17.60 -7.74
C CYS A 214 3.50 -16.15 -7.55
N PHE A 215 2.85 -15.25 -8.29
CA PHE A 215 2.99 -13.80 -8.12
C PHE A 215 1.63 -13.20 -7.73
N VAL A 216 1.58 -12.50 -6.59
CA VAL A 216 0.39 -11.78 -6.10
C VAL A 216 0.56 -10.30 -6.35
N THR A 217 -0.39 -9.69 -7.04
CA THR A 217 -0.40 -8.25 -7.34
C THR A 217 -1.81 -7.79 -7.72
N SER A 218 -1.95 -6.61 -8.29
CA SER A 218 -3.23 -6.05 -8.74
C SER A 218 -3.14 -5.42 -10.13
N ASP A 219 -4.28 -5.00 -10.67
CA ASP A 219 -4.43 -4.29 -11.95
C ASP A 219 -3.89 -5.05 -13.17
N LEU A 220 -3.94 -6.37 -13.12
CA LEU A 220 -3.45 -7.21 -14.20
C LEU A 220 -4.38 -7.17 -15.41
N ARG A 221 -3.78 -7.01 -16.60
CA ARG A 221 -4.47 -6.99 -17.89
C ARG A 221 -4.36 -8.33 -18.61
N HIS A 222 -5.32 -8.59 -19.51
CA HIS A 222 -5.44 -9.86 -20.23
C HIS A 222 -4.15 -10.29 -20.94
N HIS A 223 -3.62 -9.45 -21.85
CA HIS A 223 -2.48 -9.84 -22.67
C HIS A 223 -1.18 -10.02 -21.87
N PRO A 224 -0.79 -9.13 -20.94
CA PRO A 224 0.40 -9.35 -20.12
C PRO A 224 0.36 -10.66 -19.34
N VAL A 225 -0.80 -11.04 -18.79
CA VAL A 225 -0.95 -12.32 -18.07
C VAL A 225 -0.88 -13.51 -19.02
N ASP A 226 -1.56 -13.46 -20.18
CA ASP A 226 -1.53 -14.53 -21.18
C ASP A 226 -0.11 -14.76 -21.70
N GLU A 227 0.61 -13.69 -22.02
CA GLU A 227 1.98 -13.74 -22.47
C GLU A 227 2.94 -14.30 -21.41
N HIS A 228 2.79 -13.86 -20.15
CA HIS A 228 3.56 -14.38 -19.02
C HIS A 228 3.39 -15.90 -18.84
N LEU A 229 2.14 -16.38 -18.85
CA LEU A 229 1.86 -17.81 -18.70
C LEU A 229 2.39 -18.61 -19.91
N ARG A 230 2.23 -18.12 -21.13
CA ARG A 230 2.77 -18.77 -22.35
C ARG A 230 4.29 -18.81 -22.40
N ALA A 231 4.96 -17.84 -21.77
CA ALA A 231 6.40 -17.83 -21.62
C ALA A 231 6.90 -18.81 -20.54
N GLY A 232 6.01 -19.58 -19.90
CA GLY A 232 6.35 -20.52 -18.83
C GLY A 232 6.45 -19.87 -17.46
N GLY A 233 5.88 -18.69 -17.28
CA GLY A 233 5.85 -17.97 -16.01
C GLY A 233 5.07 -18.69 -14.90
N CYS A 234 5.23 -18.20 -13.68
CA CYS A 234 4.51 -18.70 -12.51
C CYS A 234 3.00 -18.42 -12.60
N ALA A 235 2.21 -19.05 -11.73
CA ALA A 235 0.82 -18.66 -11.55
C ALA A 235 0.72 -17.20 -11.06
N VAL A 236 -0.38 -16.52 -11.37
CA VAL A 236 -0.62 -15.15 -10.89
C VAL A 236 -1.93 -15.09 -10.11
N VAL A 237 -1.95 -14.29 -9.05
CA VAL A 237 -3.14 -13.95 -8.28
C VAL A 237 -3.32 -12.44 -8.36
N ASP A 238 -4.48 -12.03 -8.87
CA ASP A 238 -4.87 -10.64 -9.08
C ASP A 238 -5.90 -10.22 -8.02
N THR A 239 -5.55 -9.24 -7.21
CA THR A 239 -6.37 -8.72 -6.12
C THR A 239 -6.93 -7.34 -6.46
N ALA A 240 -7.83 -6.81 -5.64
CA ALA A 240 -8.15 -5.40 -5.73
C ALA A 240 -6.94 -4.58 -5.27
N HIS A 241 -6.60 -3.53 -6.01
CA HIS A 241 -5.50 -2.61 -5.70
C HIS A 241 -5.60 -2.10 -4.25
N TRP A 242 -6.74 -1.48 -3.93
CA TRP A 242 -7.04 -0.99 -2.58
C TRP A 242 -6.84 -2.06 -1.49
N ALA A 243 -7.32 -3.29 -1.72
CA ALA A 243 -7.26 -4.34 -0.72
C ALA A 243 -5.83 -4.84 -0.46
N SER A 244 -4.95 -4.79 -1.48
CA SER A 244 -3.55 -5.20 -1.34
C SER A 244 -2.71 -4.22 -0.51
N GLU A 245 -3.11 -2.95 -0.44
CA GLU A 245 -2.35 -1.88 0.20
C GLU A 245 -2.98 -1.36 1.49
N PHE A 246 -4.32 -1.38 1.62
CA PHE A 246 -5.02 -0.86 2.80
C PHE A 246 -4.50 -1.40 4.15
N PRO A 247 -4.07 -2.67 4.27
CA PRO A 247 -3.47 -3.18 5.52
C PRO A 247 -2.26 -2.41 6.03
N TRP A 248 -1.55 -1.70 5.16
CA TRP A 248 -0.45 -0.81 5.56
C TRP A 248 -0.94 0.38 6.42
N CYS A 249 -2.16 0.85 6.23
CA CYS A 249 -2.68 1.97 7.01
C CYS A 249 -2.62 1.71 8.52
N ALA A 250 -2.89 0.47 8.96
CA ALA A 250 -2.77 0.09 10.37
C ALA A 250 -1.31 0.14 10.85
N GLN A 251 -0.37 -0.39 10.05
CA GLN A 251 1.07 -0.33 10.36
C GLN A 251 1.57 1.12 10.47
N ALA A 252 1.13 2.00 9.58
CA ALA A 252 1.50 3.42 9.62
C ALA A 252 0.87 4.14 10.82
N ALA A 253 -0.37 3.82 11.18
CA ALA A 253 -1.01 4.36 12.37
C ALA A 253 -0.30 3.91 13.65
N ASP A 254 0.11 2.65 13.74
CA ASP A 254 0.87 2.12 14.88
C ASP A 254 2.25 2.79 15.01
N LEU A 255 2.93 3.00 13.87
CA LEU A 255 4.20 3.74 13.82
C LEU A 255 4.05 5.16 14.43
N LEU A 256 3.05 5.91 13.98
CA LEU A 256 2.82 7.28 14.45
C LEU A 256 2.29 7.31 15.89
N GLY A 257 1.44 6.34 16.26
CA GLY A 257 0.89 6.21 17.59
C GLY A 257 1.90 5.75 18.66
N ALA A 258 3.10 5.33 18.25
CA ALA A 258 4.19 5.04 19.19
C ALA A 258 4.73 6.31 19.88
N ASP A 259 4.54 7.49 19.31
CA ASP A 259 4.81 8.76 19.97
C ASP A 259 3.65 9.11 20.94
N PRO A 260 3.90 9.17 22.26
CA PRO A 260 2.84 9.41 23.26
C PRO A 260 2.20 10.80 23.14
N ARG A 261 2.75 11.71 22.35
CA ARG A 261 2.19 13.04 22.08
C ARG A 261 1.04 12.99 21.07
N LEU A 262 0.91 11.87 20.33
CA LEU A 262 0.01 11.72 19.18
C LEU A 262 -1.12 10.74 19.46
N SER A 263 -2.27 11.02 18.86
CA SER A 263 -3.40 10.10 18.74
C SER A 263 -3.59 9.74 17.28
N ALA A 264 -3.03 8.60 16.87
CA ALA A 264 -3.09 8.13 15.49
C ALA A 264 -4.16 7.03 15.32
N SER A 265 -4.93 7.08 14.25
CA SER A 265 -5.88 6.03 13.88
C SER A 265 -6.14 6.01 12.38
N VAL A 266 -6.66 4.88 11.88
CA VAL A 266 -7.03 4.69 10.48
C VAL A 266 -8.43 5.23 10.23
N ILE A 267 -8.62 5.92 9.10
CA ILE A 267 -9.94 6.17 8.52
C ILE A 267 -10.33 4.90 7.76
N ASP A 268 -11.20 4.09 8.36
CA ASP A 268 -11.68 2.83 7.79
C ASP A 268 -12.79 3.07 6.76
N LEU A 269 -12.42 3.68 5.64
CA LEU A 269 -13.31 3.89 4.50
C LEU A 269 -12.78 3.10 3.30
N ARG A 270 -13.62 2.24 2.74
CA ARG A 270 -13.33 1.57 1.47
C ARG A 270 -13.41 2.59 0.34
N THR A 271 -12.25 2.96 -0.21
CA THR A 271 -12.13 3.89 -1.34
C THR A 271 -11.92 3.16 -2.67
N ASP A 272 -11.95 1.82 -2.67
CA ASP A 272 -11.97 1.02 -3.89
C ASP A 272 -13.09 1.51 -4.85
N PRO A 273 -12.77 1.86 -6.11
CA PRO A 273 -13.74 2.47 -7.01
C PRO A 273 -14.81 1.50 -7.53
N TRP A 274 -14.58 0.19 -7.39
CA TRP A 274 -15.49 -0.83 -7.89
C TRP A 274 -16.61 -1.10 -6.89
N THR A 275 -17.87 -0.93 -7.32
CA THR A 275 -19.04 -0.99 -6.45
C THR A 275 -19.99 -2.15 -6.72
N LEU A 276 -19.82 -2.83 -7.85
CA LEU A 276 -20.64 -3.96 -8.25
C LEU A 276 -19.81 -5.03 -8.94
N HIS A 277 -20.08 -6.30 -8.63
CA HIS A 277 -19.55 -7.46 -9.33
C HIS A 277 -20.69 -8.44 -9.63
N HIS A 278 -20.76 -8.91 -10.87
CA HIS A 278 -21.65 -9.99 -11.29
C HIS A 278 -20.87 -11.10 -11.98
N SER A 279 -20.89 -12.30 -11.42
CA SER A 279 -20.40 -13.48 -12.13
C SER A 279 -21.31 -13.78 -13.30
N SER A 280 -20.75 -14.12 -14.48
CA SER A 280 -21.57 -14.63 -15.57
C SER A 280 -22.24 -15.93 -15.16
N THR A 281 -23.56 -16.06 -15.33
CA THR A 281 -24.38 -17.23 -14.92
C THR A 281 -24.22 -18.44 -15.82
N SER A 282 -23.29 -18.45 -16.77
CA SER A 282 -22.94 -19.61 -17.59
C SER A 282 -22.04 -20.62 -16.86
N ALA A 283 -22.26 -20.80 -15.56
CA ALA A 283 -21.67 -21.89 -14.80
C ALA A 283 -22.42 -23.18 -15.15
N GLY A 284 -21.89 -24.01 -16.02
CA GLY A 284 -22.49 -25.32 -16.33
C GLY A 284 -22.13 -25.88 -17.69
N LYS A 285 -21.03 -25.48 -18.30
CA LYS A 285 -20.42 -26.29 -19.36
C LYS A 285 -18.96 -26.48 -18.99
N ASP A 286 -18.66 -27.74 -18.71
CA ASP A 286 -17.29 -28.22 -18.51
C ASP A 286 -16.38 -27.60 -19.56
N ARG A 287 -15.37 -26.88 -19.12
CA ARG A 287 -14.31 -26.45 -20.01
C ARG A 287 -13.47 -27.68 -20.31
N PRO A 288 -13.11 -27.91 -21.59
CA PRO A 288 -12.24 -29.03 -21.98
C PRO A 288 -10.87 -28.93 -21.34
#